data_159f8b34190ca937765642b4201eaf9c
#
_entry.id   159f8b34190ca937765642b4201eaf9c
#
_cell.length_a   1.000
_cell.length_b   1.000
_cell.length_c   1.000
_cell.angle_alpha   90.00
_cell.angle_beta   90.00
_cell.angle_gamma   90.00
#
_symmetry.space_group_name_H-M   'P 1'
#
loop_
_entity.id
_entity.type
_entity.pdbx_description
1 polymer ?
#
loop_
_entity_poly.entity_id
_entity_poly.type
_entity_poly.pdbx_seq_one_letter_code
_entity_poly.pdbx_strand_id
1 'polypeptide(L)'
;MAAVVAGASLLAACEEPAARLPEAQVRLDQTTVSGISAGGYMAGQFQMAHARDVIGAGIIAGGPYGCAESLYADVMPGPGGAFLNLSKAINGCMLNALQQNWGVPDPAQLAKRAAELAQQGKIDPVSDVRGDRIYLFTGTQDRTVVPAIVAAAADYYTALGVPQEQVAFVRNVPAGHAFVTDGKGEVCDETASPYIVNCRYDQAGALLNHLYGPLSPRVSEPAGQLDTFDQGEFVKDLGDHGLGDAGLVYIPPQCRASSDCRVHVVFHGCAQNKGSIGTTFATDTGYLPWADSNALIVLFPQVKRMPANPQACWDWWGYTGREFLTQAGPQIIAVRRMLERLAAPRSMI
;
A
#
# COMPACT_ATOMS: atom_id res chain seq x y z
N MET A 1 19.70 -56.34 25.68
CA MET A 1 19.42 -55.35 24.65
C MET A 1 18.72 -54.13 25.25
N ALA A 2 19.42 -53.06 25.52
CA ALA A 2 18.87 -51.84 26.09
C ALA A 2 18.64 -50.85 24.95
N ALA A 3 17.39 -50.43 24.77
CA ALA A 3 16.98 -49.41 23.77
C ALA A 3 17.26 -48.00 24.34
N VAL A 4 18.12 -47.26 23.72
CA VAL A 4 18.35 -45.83 23.99
C VAL A 4 17.29 -45.04 23.23
N VAL A 5 16.38 -44.41 23.94
CA VAL A 5 15.43 -43.43 23.34
C VAL A 5 16.12 -42.06 23.33
N ALA A 6 16.52 -41.63 22.14
CA ALA A 6 17.01 -40.26 21.94
C ALA A 6 15.82 -39.29 21.89
N GLY A 7 15.66 -38.50 22.96
CA GLY A 7 14.73 -37.40 23.01
C GLY A 7 15.25 -36.22 22.15
N ALA A 8 14.59 -35.92 21.05
CA ALA A 8 14.81 -34.72 20.29
C ALA A 8 14.12 -33.53 21.01
N SER A 9 14.88 -32.68 21.67
CA SER A 9 14.41 -31.41 22.20
C SER A 9 14.16 -30.44 21.03
N LEU A 10 12.90 -30.17 20.72
CA LEU A 10 12.51 -29.05 19.89
C LEU A 10 12.80 -27.75 20.67
N LEU A 11 13.89 -27.08 20.34
CA LEU A 11 14.14 -25.71 20.74
C LEU A 11 13.12 -24.84 19.98
N ALA A 12 12.05 -24.43 20.65
CA ALA A 12 11.22 -23.34 20.19
C ALA A 12 12.13 -22.10 20.18
N ALA A 13 12.45 -21.60 18.99
CA ALA A 13 13.09 -20.29 18.84
C ALA A 13 12.10 -19.26 19.42
N CYS A 14 12.41 -18.67 20.57
CA CYS A 14 11.71 -17.48 21.04
C CYS A 14 11.98 -16.38 20.02
N GLU A 15 10.97 -16.00 19.25
CA GLU A 15 11.02 -14.81 18.39
C GLU A 15 11.23 -13.61 19.34
N GLU A 16 12.32 -12.88 19.16
CA GLU A 16 12.55 -11.66 19.93
C GLU A 16 11.37 -10.69 19.72
N PRO A 17 10.91 -10.01 20.78
CA PRO A 17 9.83 -9.04 20.64
C PRO A 17 10.22 -7.97 19.62
N ALA A 18 9.30 -7.65 18.71
CA ALA A 18 9.54 -6.67 17.67
C ALA A 18 9.97 -5.32 18.27
N ALA A 19 11.02 -4.73 17.72
CA ALA A 19 11.55 -3.46 18.20
C ALA A 19 10.54 -2.33 18.00
N ARG A 20 10.70 -1.22 18.71
CA ARG A 20 9.90 -0.01 18.47
C ARG A 20 10.30 0.62 17.14
N LEU A 21 9.31 1.16 16.40
CA LEU A 21 9.61 1.98 15.23
C LEU A 21 10.45 3.20 15.64
N PRO A 22 11.65 3.44 15.05
CA PRO A 22 12.53 4.50 15.50
C PRO A 22 12.00 5.89 15.16
N GLU A 23 12.45 6.87 15.90
CA GLU A 23 12.36 8.29 15.58
C GLU A 23 13.50 8.64 14.62
N ALA A 24 13.19 9.16 13.44
CA ALA A 24 14.16 9.37 12.37
C ALA A 24 14.24 10.81 11.85
N GLN A 25 13.37 11.70 12.33
CA GLN A 25 13.23 13.09 11.88
C GLN A 25 13.03 13.22 10.37
N VAL A 26 12.21 12.31 9.79
CA VAL A 26 11.90 12.39 8.37
C VAL A 26 11.08 13.63 8.04
N ARG A 27 11.15 14.05 6.79
CA ARG A 27 10.32 15.12 6.24
C ARG A 27 8.93 14.58 5.91
N LEU A 28 7.98 14.79 6.82
CA LEU A 28 6.60 14.32 6.67
C LEU A 28 5.91 14.93 5.44
N ASP A 29 6.20 16.20 5.14
CA ASP A 29 5.73 16.96 3.98
C ASP A 29 6.30 16.48 2.62
N GLN A 30 7.12 15.45 2.63
CA GLN A 30 7.72 14.81 1.46
C GLN A 30 7.38 13.31 1.41
N THR A 31 6.30 12.91 2.06
CA THR A 31 5.84 11.52 2.06
C THR A 31 5.29 11.16 0.68
N THR A 32 5.62 9.96 0.20
CA THR A 32 4.94 9.34 -0.92
C THR A 32 4.45 7.94 -0.53
N VAL A 33 3.45 7.44 -1.25
CA VAL A 33 2.85 6.14 -0.97
C VAL A 33 2.76 5.31 -2.23
N SER A 34 2.80 4.00 -2.11
CA SER A 34 2.46 3.10 -3.21
C SER A 34 1.91 1.77 -2.70
N GLY A 35 1.29 1.02 -3.58
CA GLY A 35 0.83 -0.31 -3.25
C GLY A 35 0.26 -1.05 -4.46
N ILE A 36 0.06 -2.35 -4.28
CA ILE A 36 -0.52 -3.21 -5.30
C ILE A 36 -1.86 -3.76 -4.86
N SER A 37 -2.82 -3.88 -5.79
CA SER A 37 -4.11 -4.51 -5.53
C SER A 37 -4.86 -3.80 -4.38
N ALA A 38 -5.24 -4.51 -3.32
CA ALA A 38 -5.76 -3.89 -2.08
C ALA A 38 -4.84 -2.80 -1.52
N GLY A 39 -3.51 -2.99 -1.63
CA GLY A 39 -2.52 -1.97 -1.27
C GLY A 39 -2.52 -0.76 -2.21
N GLY A 40 -2.85 -0.95 -3.48
CA GLY A 40 -3.03 0.15 -4.45
C GLY A 40 -4.23 1.02 -4.08
N TYR A 41 -5.34 0.39 -3.69
CA TYR A 41 -6.50 1.11 -3.12
C TYR A 41 -6.13 1.88 -1.86
N MET A 42 -5.42 1.22 -0.91
CA MET A 42 -4.97 1.87 0.32
C MET A 42 -4.03 3.04 0.04
N ALA A 43 -3.15 2.94 -0.95
CA ALA A 43 -2.27 4.06 -1.34
C ALA A 43 -3.09 5.28 -1.78
N GLY A 44 -4.10 5.08 -2.63
CA GLY A 44 -5.03 6.15 -3.02
C GLY A 44 -5.87 6.67 -1.85
N GLN A 45 -6.35 5.79 -0.96
CA GLN A 45 -7.11 6.19 0.23
C GLN A 45 -6.26 7.01 1.20
N PHE A 46 -5.02 6.58 1.45
CA PHE A 46 -4.11 7.29 2.34
C PHE A 46 -3.71 8.66 1.78
N GLN A 47 -3.43 8.73 0.46
CA GLN A 47 -3.14 10.01 -0.21
C GLN A 47 -4.32 10.97 -0.07
N MET A 48 -5.54 10.55 -0.40
CA MET A 48 -6.73 11.42 -0.31
C MET A 48 -7.01 11.86 1.12
N ALA A 49 -6.80 10.99 2.10
CA ALA A 49 -6.97 11.32 3.51
C ALA A 49 -5.96 12.37 4.00
N HIS A 50 -4.71 12.31 3.51
CA HIS A 50 -3.58 13.13 3.99
C HIS A 50 -2.84 13.86 2.85
N ALA A 51 -3.60 14.46 1.93
CA ALA A 51 -3.07 15.11 0.72
C ALA A 51 -2.14 16.31 1.01
N ARG A 52 -2.16 16.88 2.22
CA ARG A 52 -1.23 17.95 2.61
C ARG A 52 0.20 17.48 2.79
N ASP A 53 0.39 16.24 3.21
CA ASP A 53 1.70 15.67 3.54
C ASP A 53 2.18 14.66 2.51
N VAL A 54 1.25 14.09 1.72
CA VAL A 54 1.54 13.09 0.68
C VAL A 54 1.65 13.77 -0.67
N ILE A 55 2.85 13.82 -1.22
CA ILE A 55 3.16 14.53 -2.48
C ILE A 55 3.04 13.65 -3.73
N GLY A 56 2.61 12.39 -3.57
CA GLY A 56 2.39 11.50 -4.71
C GLY A 56 2.04 10.08 -4.32
N ALA A 57 1.34 9.39 -5.23
CA ALA A 57 0.87 8.03 -5.03
C ALA A 57 1.15 7.13 -6.23
N GLY A 58 1.56 5.88 -5.95
CA GLY A 58 1.71 4.80 -6.91
C GLY A 58 0.61 3.75 -6.73
N ILE A 59 -0.30 3.64 -7.68
CA ILE A 59 -1.41 2.69 -7.66
C ILE A 59 -1.16 1.60 -8.69
N ILE A 60 -0.77 0.43 -8.22
CA ILE A 60 -0.44 -0.72 -9.05
C ILE A 60 -1.61 -1.69 -9.00
N ALA A 61 -2.22 -2.00 -10.14
CA ALA A 61 -3.36 -2.91 -10.24
C ALA A 61 -4.44 -2.61 -9.17
N GLY A 62 -4.75 -1.31 -8.99
CA GLY A 62 -5.77 -0.79 -8.07
C GLY A 62 -6.69 0.20 -8.78
N GLY A 63 -7.85 0.47 -8.21
CA GLY A 63 -8.85 1.37 -8.78
C GLY A 63 -8.89 2.75 -8.13
N PRO A 64 -9.85 3.57 -8.54
CA PRO A 64 -10.02 4.93 -8.01
C PRO A 64 -10.49 4.93 -6.55
N TYR A 65 -10.17 6.01 -5.86
CA TYR A 65 -10.65 6.28 -4.50
C TYR A 65 -12.18 6.22 -4.42
N GLY A 66 -12.71 5.59 -3.37
CA GLY A 66 -14.14 5.48 -3.13
C GLY A 66 -14.89 4.50 -4.05
N CYS A 67 -14.18 3.75 -4.92
CA CYS A 67 -14.80 2.82 -5.85
C CYS A 67 -15.77 1.86 -5.14
N ALA A 68 -15.33 1.17 -4.10
CA ALA A 68 -16.17 0.22 -3.39
C ALA A 68 -17.35 0.90 -2.68
N GLU A 69 -17.13 2.05 -2.03
CA GLU A 69 -18.20 2.80 -1.37
C GLU A 69 -19.31 3.21 -2.35
N SER A 70 -18.97 3.51 -3.60
CA SER A 70 -19.95 3.93 -4.60
C SER A 70 -20.95 2.86 -5.02
N LEU A 71 -20.67 1.59 -4.70
CA LEU A 71 -21.52 0.45 -5.08
C LEU A 71 -22.61 0.10 -4.07
N TYR A 72 -22.66 0.79 -2.93
CA TYR A 72 -23.69 0.57 -1.91
C TYR A 72 -24.10 1.87 -1.22
N ALA A 73 -25.40 1.99 -0.96
CA ALA A 73 -25.95 3.18 -0.33
C ALA A 73 -25.44 3.36 1.12
N ASP A 74 -25.13 2.25 1.78
CA ASP A 74 -24.55 2.20 3.12
C ASP A 74 -23.58 1.03 3.24
N VAL A 75 -22.45 1.25 3.91
CA VAL A 75 -21.58 0.17 4.35
C VAL A 75 -22.33 -0.64 5.41
N MET A 76 -22.67 -1.88 5.10
CA MET A 76 -23.43 -2.74 6.00
C MET A 76 -22.54 -3.17 7.18
N PRO A 77 -22.99 -3.01 8.42
CA PRO A 77 -22.21 -3.41 9.59
C PRO A 77 -22.20 -4.94 9.78
N GLY A 78 -21.16 -5.41 10.48
CA GLY A 78 -21.00 -6.81 10.89
C GLY A 78 -20.49 -7.75 9.80
N PRO A 79 -20.19 -9.02 10.16
CA PRO A 79 -19.52 -9.97 9.25
C PRO A 79 -20.30 -10.27 7.97
N GLY A 80 -21.62 -10.38 8.05
CA GLY A 80 -22.47 -10.60 6.87
C GLY A 80 -22.48 -9.42 5.92
N GLY A 81 -22.50 -8.20 6.46
CA GLY A 81 -22.40 -6.97 5.69
C GLY A 81 -21.05 -6.84 4.98
N ALA A 82 -19.96 -7.12 5.67
CA ALA A 82 -18.61 -7.10 5.10
C ALA A 82 -18.49 -8.07 3.91
N PHE A 83 -19.09 -9.26 4.00
CA PHE A 83 -19.09 -10.24 2.90
C PHE A 83 -19.88 -9.74 1.68
N LEU A 84 -21.06 -9.16 1.88
CA LEU A 84 -21.86 -8.60 0.78
C LEU A 84 -21.16 -7.40 0.12
N ASN A 85 -20.55 -6.54 0.91
CA ASN A 85 -19.77 -5.41 0.41
C ASN A 85 -18.57 -5.89 -0.40
N LEU A 86 -17.84 -6.89 0.08
CA LEU A 86 -16.73 -7.49 -0.67
C LEU A 86 -17.19 -8.07 -2.01
N SER A 87 -18.31 -8.81 -2.04
CA SER A 87 -18.85 -9.37 -3.29
C SER A 87 -19.16 -8.27 -4.32
N LYS A 88 -19.81 -7.18 -3.89
CA LYS A 88 -20.08 -6.03 -4.77
C LYS A 88 -18.80 -5.35 -5.22
N ALA A 89 -17.86 -5.10 -4.31
CA ALA A 89 -16.59 -4.47 -4.60
C ALA A 89 -15.76 -5.29 -5.60
N ILE A 90 -15.66 -6.62 -5.44
CA ILE A 90 -14.99 -7.50 -6.40
C ILE A 90 -15.63 -7.38 -7.79
N ASN A 91 -16.95 -7.49 -7.88
CA ASN A 91 -17.62 -7.45 -9.18
C ASN A 91 -17.59 -6.07 -9.85
N GLY A 92 -17.60 -4.97 -9.10
CA GLY A 92 -17.61 -3.61 -9.64
C GLY A 92 -16.23 -2.97 -9.76
N CYS A 93 -15.35 -3.20 -8.78
CA CYS A 93 -14.06 -2.50 -8.67
C CYS A 93 -12.82 -3.38 -8.94
N MET A 94 -13.00 -4.64 -9.29
CA MET A 94 -11.90 -5.52 -9.72
C MET A 94 -12.19 -6.13 -11.09
N LEU A 95 -13.24 -6.97 -11.19
CA LEU A 95 -13.55 -7.75 -12.38
C LEU A 95 -14.32 -6.95 -13.43
N ASN A 96 -14.98 -5.86 -13.03
CA ASN A 96 -15.95 -5.15 -13.86
C ASN A 96 -17.01 -6.09 -14.47
N ALA A 97 -17.34 -7.19 -13.77
CA ALA A 97 -18.19 -8.25 -14.26
C ALA A 97 -19.67 -7.82 -14.41
N LEU A 98 -20.07 -6.76 -13.71
CA LEU A 98 -21.41 -6.19 -13.72
C LEU A 98 -21.49 -4.92 -14.57
N GLN A 99 -20.58 -4.77 -15.52
CA GLN A 99 -20.49 -3.62 -16.41
C GLN A 99 -21.83 -3.25 -17.06
N GLN A 100 -22.68 -4.22 -17.37
CA GLN A 100 -24.01 -3.99 -17.95
C GLN A 100 -24.99 -3.32 -16.95
N ASN A 101 -24.77 -3.53 -15.64
CA ASN A 101 -25.66 -3.01 -14.59
C ASN A 101 -25.07 -1.81 -13.84
N TRP A 102 -23.74 -1.77 -13.63
CA TRP A 102 -23.08 -0.75 -12.81
C TRP A 102 -21.93 -0.04 -13.52
N GLY A 103 -21.43 -0.58 -14.64
CA GLY A 103 -20.34 0.03 -15.40
C GLY A 103 -19.00 0.01 -14.66
N VAL A 104 -18.00 0.60 -15.30
CA VAL A 104 -16.79 1.07 -14.60
C VAL A 104 -17.21 2.24 -13.72
N PRO A 105 -16.70 2.35 -12.46
CA PRO A 105 -17.05 3.46 -11.59
C PRO A 105 -16.89 4.81 -12.29
N ASP A 106 -17.87 5.69 -12.18
CA ASP A 106 -17.84 7.00 -12.81
C ASP A 106 -16.82 7.91 -12.10
N PRO A 107 -15.68 8.25 -12.75
CA PRO A 107 -14.62 9.05 -12.13
C PRO A 107 -15.10 10.43 -11.68
N ALA A 108 -16.01 11.06 -12.40
CA ALA A 108 -16.52 12.37 -12.06
C ALA A 108 -17.42 12.34 -10.81
N GLN A 109 -18.23 11.29 -10.66
CA GLN A 109 -19.01 11.10 -9.44
C GLN A 109 -18.13 10.80 -8.23
N LEU A 110 -17.06 9.98 -8.41
CA LEU A 110 -16.11 9.70 -7.34
C LEU A 110 -15.33 10.96 -6.94
N ALA A 111 -14.92 11.79 -7.88
CA ALA A 111 -14.29 13.08 -7.60
C ALA A 111 -15.23 14.03 -6.83
N LYS A 112 -16.51 14.08 -7.20
CA LYS A 112 -17.53 14.83 -6.47
C LYS A 112 -17.69 14.30 -5.04
N ARG A 113 -17.75 12.99 -4.86
CA ARG A 113 -17.84 12.36 -3.53
C ARG A 113 -16.62 12.68 -2.66
N ALA A 114 -15.42 12.65 -3.23
CA ALA A 114 -14.21 13.07 -2.52
C ALA A 114 -14.28 14.54 -2.07
N ALA A 115 -14.76 15.43 -2.94
CA ALA A 115 -14.96 16.84 -2.59
C ALA A 115 -15.99 17.03 -1.45
N GLU A 116 -17.06 16.23 -1.41
CA GLU A 116 -18.03 16.23 -0.32
C GLU A 116 -17.40 15.78 1.01
N LEU A 117 -16.58 14.73 0.99
CA LEU A 117 -15.84 14.27 2.18
C LEU A 117 -14.85 15.32 2.68
N ALA A 118 -14.15 16.00 1.77
CA ALA A 118 -13.26 17.10 2.12
C ALA A 118 -14.01 18.29 2.74
N GLN A 119 -15.19 18.66 2.19
CA GLN A 119 -16.05 19.71 2.78
C GLN A 119 -16.53 19.34 4.18
N GLN A 120 -16.72 18.05 4.46
CA GLN A 120 -17.08 17.52 5.78
C GLN A 120 -15.89 17.44 6.75
N GLY A 121 -14.66 17.74 6.30
CA GLY A 121 -13.44 17.62 7.09
C GLY A 121 -13.02 16.18 7.35
N LYS A 122 -13.48 15.22 6.54
CA LYS A 122 -13.16 13.80 6.68
C LYS A 122 -11.87 13.40 5.98
N ILE A 123 -11.46 14.16 4.99
CA ILE A 123 -10.18 14.06 4.26
C ILE A 123 -9.62 15.46 4.04
N ASP A 124 -8.37 15.56 3.62
CA ASP A 124 -7.78 16.84 3.24
C ASP A 124 -8.48 17.46 2.00
N PRO A 125 -8.32 18.77 1.76
CA PRO A 125 -8.89 19.41 0.58
C PRO A 125 -8.43 18.73 -0.71
N VAL A 126 -9.36 18.39 -1.61
CA VAL A 126 -9.03 17.75 -2.89
C VAL A 126 -8.16 18.62 -3.80
N SER A 127 -8.06 19.94 -3.51
CA SER A 127 -7.14 20.84 -4.21
C SER A 127 -5.67 20.50 -3.96
N ASP A 128 -5.36 19.90 -2.81
CA ASP A 128 -3.99 19.62 -2.39
C ASP A 128 -3.37 18.49 -3.24
N VAL A 129 -4.21 17.61 -3.81
CA VAL A 129 -3.77 16.54 -4.73
C VAL A 129 -3.32 17.07 -6.10
N ARG A 130 -3.71 18.30 -6.50
CA ARG A 130 -3.42 18.82 -7.84
C ARG A 130 -1.92 19.01 -8.12
N GLY A 131 -1.12 19.17 -7.08
CA GLY A 131 0.34 19.26 -7.17
C GLY A 131 1.05 17.91 -7.17
N ASP A 132 0.33 16.83 -6.90
CA ASP A 132 0.90 15.51 -6.69
C ASP A 132 1.28 14.81 -7.99
N ARG A 133 2.25 13.90 -7.88
CA ARG A 133 2.63 13.00 -8.97
C ARG A 133 1.99 11.64 -8.77
N ILE A 134 1.33 11.15 -9.80
CA ILE A 134 0.56 9.92 -9.76
C ILE A 134 1.17 8.90 -10.71
N TYR A 135 1.54 7.75 -10.18
CA TYR A 135 1.98 6.62 -10.97
C TYR A 135 0.92 5.52 -10.97
N LEU A 136 0.49 5.11 -12.16
CA LEU A 136 -0.51 4.05 -12.33
C LEU A 136 0.09 2.92 -13.15
N PHE A 137 -0.22 1.68 -12.80
CA PHE A 137 0.23 0.52 -13.53
C PHE A 137 -0.87 -0.54 -13.62
N THR A 138 -1.04 -1.10 -14.82
CA THR A 138 -1.82 -2.31 -15.05
C THR A 138 -1.10 -3.24 -16.02
N GLY A 139 -1.09 -4.53 -15.71
CA GLY A 139 -0.63 -5.55 -16.65
C GLY A 139 -1.68 -5.83 -17.73
N THR A 140 -1.24 -6.08 -18.98
CA THR A 140 -2.19 -6.39 -20.06
C THR A 140 -2.85 -7.76 -19.91
N GLN A 141 -2.29 -8.63 -19.05
CA GLN A 141 -2.81 -9.95 -18.71
C GLN A 141 -3.49 -9.99 -17.33
N ASP A 142 -3.61 -8.84 -16.66
CA ASP A 142 -4.30 -8.77 -15.36
C ASP A 142 -5.80 -9.06 -15.54
N ARG A 143 -6.26 -10.16 -14.93
CA ARG A 143 -7.65 -10.60 -14.92
C ARG A 143 -8.29 -10.52 -13.53
N THR A 144 -7.54 -10.03 -12.54
CA THR A 144 -7.99 -9.84 -11.17
C THR A 144 -8.49 -8.42 -10.95
N VAL A 145 -7.67 -7.42 -11.26
CA VAL A 145 -8.11 -6.02 -11.38
C VAL A 145 -7.92 -5.61 -12.83
N VAL A 146 -9.00 -5.69 -13.58
CA VAL A 146 -8.94 -5.51 -15.03
C VAL A 146 -8.46 -4.11 -15.42
N PRO A 147 -7.74 -3.96 -16.56
CA PRO A 147 -7.16 -2.68 -16.98
C PRO A 147 -8.13 -1.50 -17.00
N ALA A 148 -9.41 -1.74 -17.27
CA ALA A 148 -10.43 -0.70 -17.27
C ALA A 148 -10.63 -0.03 -15.91
N ILE A 149 -10.45 -0.78 -14.81
CA ILE A 149 -10.56 -0.25 -13.45
C ILE A 149 -9.38 0.68 -13.13
N VAL A 150 -8.16 0.30 -13.55
CA VAL A 150 -6.98 1.15 -13.36
C VAL A 150 -7.05 2.40 -14.26
N ALA A 151 -7.62 2.28 -15.46
CA ALA A 151 -7.90 3.43 -16.32
C ALA A 151 -8.88 4.41 -15.66
N ALA A 152 -9.92 3.91 -15.00
CA ALA A 152 -10.84 4.76 -14.24
C ALA A 152 -10.14 5.51 -13.09
N ALA A 153 -9.05 4.97 -12.51
CA ALA A 153 -8.23 5.70 -11.55
C ALA A 153 -7.49 6.88 -12.22
N ALA A 154 -6.97 6.71 -13.44
CA ALA A 154 -6.36 7.82 -14.18
C ALA A 154 -7.38 8.93 -14.48
N ASP A 155 -8.57 8.55 -14.92
CA ASP A 155 -9.66 9.49 -15.19
C ASP A 155 -10.14 10.20 -13.92
N TYR A 156 -10.13 9.51 -12.78
CA TYR A 156 -10.44 10.09 -11.47
C TYR A 156 -9.47 11.22 -11.09
N TYR A 157 -8.15 11.01 -11.21
CA TYR A 157 -7.17 12.05 -10.94
C TYR A 157 -7.30 13.24 -11.90
N THR A 158 -7.62 12.96 -13.17
CA THR A 158 -7.93 14.00 -14.16
C THR A 158 -9.17 14.81 -13.72
N ALA A 159 -10.22 14.15 -13.24
CA ALA A 159 -11.43 14.81 -12.74
C ALA A 159 -11.18 15.65 -11.47
N LEU A 160 -10.19 15.31 -10.64
CA LEU A 160 -9.73 16.15 -9.52
C LEU A 160 -8.90 17.36 -9.97
N GLY A 161 -8.48 17.41 -11.24
CA GLY A 161 -7.68 18.48 -11.81
C GLY A 161 -6.18 18.28 -11.66
N VAL A 162 -5.70 17.04 -11.48
CA VAL A 162 -4.29 16.70 -11.58
C VAL A 162 -3.85 16.85 -13.04
N PRO A 163 -2.81 17.64 -13.36
CA PRO A 163 -2.31 17.81 -14.71
C PRO A 163 -1.85 16.48 -15.33
N GLN A 164 -2.10 16.30 -16.63
CA GLN A 164 -1.79 15.04 -17.32
C GLN A 164 -0.29 14.70 -17.27
N GLU A 165 0.59 15.68 -17.30
CA GLU A 165 2.04 15.52 -17.18
C GLU A 165 2.49 15.01 -15.80
N GLN A 166 1.64 15.10 -14.79
CA GLN A 166 1.87 14.55 -13.46
C GLN A 166 1.34 13.12 -13.30
N VAL A 167 0.63 12.58 -14.30
CA VAL A 167 0.08 11.23 -14.29
C VAL A 167 0.87 10.34 -15.23
N ALA A 168 1.70 9.44 -14.68
CA ALA A 168 2.32 8.37 -15.45
C ALA A 168 1.44 7.12 -15.43
N PHE A 169 0.95 6.68 -16.59
CA PHE A 169 0.14 5.48 -16.68
C PHE A 169 0.81 4.41 -17.57
N VAL A 170 1.38 3.39 -16.94
CA VAL A 170 2.02 2.23 -17.59
C VAL A 170 0.97 1.14 -17.78
N ARG A 171 0.71 0.76 -19.05
CA ARG A 171 -0.37 -0.19 -19.43
C ARG A 171 -0.01 -1.09 -20.61
N ASN A 172 1.26 -1.26 -20.87
CA ASN A 172 1.77 -2.01 -22.05
C ASN A 172 2.69 -3.19 -21.66
N VAL A 173 2.81 -3.50 -20.36
CA VAL A 173 3.58 -4.63 -19.87
C VAL A 173 2.69 -5.87 -19.84
N PRO A 174 3.11 -7.04 -20.40
CA PRO A 174 2.27 -8.25 -20.42
C PRO A 174 2.28 -9.01 -19.07
N ALA A 175 2.13 -8.27 -17.98
CA ALA A 175 2.07 -8.81 -16.63
C ALA A 175 0.69 -9.35 -16.28
N GLY A 176 0.67 -10.42 -15.48
CA GLY A 176 -0.51 -10.84 -14.71
C GLY A 176 -0.77 -9.91 -13.53
N HIS A 177 -1.61 -10.37 -12.57
CA HIS A 177 -1.88 -9.61 -11.35
C HIS A 177 -0.75 -9.79 -10.34
N ALA A 178 0.32 -9.03 -10.49
CA ALA A 178 1.52 -9.12 -9.67
C ALA A 178 2.31 -7.81 -9.68
N PHE A 179 3.20 -7.65 -8.69
CA PHE A 179 4.20 -6.59 -8.69
C PHE A 179 5.31 -6.92 -9.70
N VAL A 180 5.61 -6.01 -10.60
CA VAL A 180 6.58 -6.23 -11.68
C VAL A 180 7.98 -5.84 -11.25
N THR A 181 8.98 -6.65 -11.64
CA THR A 181 10.40 -6.41 -11.34
C THR A 181 11.28 -6.56 -12.57
N ASP A 182 12.53 -6.12 -12.39
CA ASP A 182 13.63 -6.32 -13.31
C ASP A 182 14.61 -7.35 -12.71
N GLY A 183 14.28 -8.63 -12.85
CA GLY A 183 15.18 -9.75 -12.51
C GLY A 183 14.75 -10.64 -11.35
N LYS A 184 13.67 -10.34 -10.61
CA LYS A 184 13.15 -11.18 -9.52
C LYS A 184 11.72 -11.62 -9.76
N GLY A 185 11.32 -12.72 -9.13
CA GLY A 185 9.96 -13.24 -9.16
C GLY A 185 9.71 -14.26 -10.27
N GLU A 186 8.43 -14.60 -10.42
CA GLU A 186 7.91 -15.61 -11.35
C GLU A 186 7.88 -15.10 -12.81
N VAL A 187 7.34 -15.90 -13.72
CA VAL A 187 7.13 -15.52 -15.13
C VAL A 187 6.19 -14.33 -15.23
N CYS A 188 6.41 -13.44 -16.19
CA CYS A 188 5.77 -12.11 -16.28
C CYS A 188 4.23 -12.13 -16.24
N ASP A 189 3.58 -13.10 -16.89
CA ASP A 189 2.12 -13.22 -16.97
C ASP A 189 1.50 -14.06 -15.84
N GLU A 190 2.33 -14.53 -14.89
CA GLU A 190 1.87 -15.35 -13.77
C GLU A 190 1.06 -14.52 -12.76
N THR A 191 0.05 -15.16 -12.16
CA THR A 191 -0.76 -14.62 -11.06
C THR A 191 -0.78 -15.65 -9.93
N ALA A 192 0.34 -15.82 -9.25
CA ALA A 192 0.53 -16.77 -8.17
C ALA A 192 1.43 -16.18 -7.07
N SER A 193 1.33 -16.74 -5.85
CA SER A 193 2.21 -16.35 -4.75
C SER A 193 3.69 -16.55 -5.14
N PRO A 194 4.57 -15.58 -4.87
CA PRO A 194 4.40 -14.39 -4.01
C PRO A 194 3.77 -13.16 -4.70
N TYR A 195 3.20 -13.29 -5.90
CA TYR A 195 2.63 -12.21 -6.72
C TYR A 195 3.67 -11.13 -7.04
N ILE A 196 4.88 -11.57 -7.35
CA ILE A 196 6.02 -10.78 -7.83
C ILE A 196 6.52 -11.47 -9.09
N VAL A 197 6.62 -10.74 -10.20
CA VAL A 197 6.97 -11.29 -11.51
C VAL A 197 8.09 -10.51 -12.16
N ASN A 198 8.93 -11.23 -12.92
CA ASN A 198 9.99 -10.64 -13.70
C ASN A 198 9.53 -10.34 -15.13
N CYS A 199 9.21 -9.10 -15.39
CA CYS A 199 8.89 -8.62 -16.75
C CYS A 199 10.03 -7.81 -17.38
N ARG A 200 11.23 -7.81 -16.78
CA ARG A 200 12.37 -6.96 -17.17
C ARG A 200 12.00 -5.47 -17.17
N TYR A 201 11.21 -5.06 -16.20
CA TYR A 201 10.78 -3.69 -16.00
C TYR A 201 10.96 -3.32 -14.54
N ASP A 202 11.82 -2.33 -14.27
CA ASP A 202 12.06 -1.81 -12.92
C ASP A 202 10.90 -0.91 -12.49
N GLN A 203 9.82 -1.51 -12.02
CA GLN A 203 8.63 -0.79 -11.62
C GLN A 203 8.87 0.10 -10.40
N ALA A 204 9.64 -0.38 -9.41
CA ALA A 204 9.95 0.43 -8.23
C ALA A 204 10.75 1.68 -8.61
N GLY A 205 11.75 1.51 -9.49
CA GLY A 205 12.55 2.63 -9.99
C GLY A 205 11.74 3.61 -10.82
N ALA A 206 10.92 3.12 -11.75
CA ALA A 206 10.05 3.97 -12.56
C ALA A 206 9.06 4.78 -11.69
N LEU A 207 8.44 4.11 -10.73
CA LEU A 207 7.52 4.71 -9.76
C LEU A 207 8.21 5.79 -8.93
N LEU A 208 9.32 5.46 -8.26
CA LEU A 208 10.01 6.39 -7.37
C LEU A 208 10.58 7.60 -8.12
N ASN A 209 11.16 7.40 -9.33
CA ASN A 209 11.61 8.50 -10.18
C ASN A 209 10.45 9.41 -10.63
N HIS A 210 9.26 8.83 -10.87
CA HIS A 210 8.10 9.65 -11.18
C HIS A 210 7.65 10.46 -9.98
N LEU A 211 7.52 9.83 -8.80
CA LEU A 211 6.98 10.48 -7.59
C LEU A 211 7.91 11.57 -7.03
N TYR A 212 9.21 11.33 -7.00
CA TYR A 212 10.18 12.25 -6.40
C TYR A 212 10.91 13.15 -7.40
N GLY A 213 10.78 12.89 -8.70
CA GLY A 213 11.63 13.45 -9.74
C GLY A 213 12.90 12.60 -9.95
N PRO A 214 13.85 13.07 -10.76
CA PRO A 214 15.07 12.31 -11.05
C PRO A 214 15.83 11.91 -9.78
N LEU A 215 16.06 10.61 -9.63
CA LEU A 215 16.80 10.00 -8.52
C LEU A 215 18.21 9.59 -8.95
N SER A 216 19.12 9.49 -8.00
CA SER A 216 20.42 8.82 -8.21
C SER A 216 20.19 7.35 -8.58
N PRO A 217 21.00 6.76 -9.47
CA PRO A 217 20.86 5.36 -9.85
C PRO A 217 20.86 4.42 -8.63
N ARG A 218 20.06 3.35 -8.71
CA ARG A 218 19.99 2.36 -7.65
C ARG A 218 21.35 1.69 -7.41
N VAL A 219 21.63 1.34 -6.17
CA VAL A 219 22.79 0.50 -5.83
C VAL A 219 22.54 -0.94 -6.27
N SER A 220 23.62 -1.71 -6.49
CA SER A 220 23.52 -3.14 -6.78
C SER A 220 23.06 -3.93 -5.55
N GLU A 221 23.60 -3.58 -4.39
CA GLU A 221 23.31 -4.23 -3.11
C GLU A 221 23.01 -3.16 -2.06
N PRO A 222 21.81 -3.15 -1.49
CA PRO A 222 21.45 -2.19 -0.45
C PRO A 222 22.19 -2.52 0.85
N ALA A 223 22.81 -1.50 1.47
CA ALA A 223 23.58 -1.61 2.71
C ALA A 223 22.77 -1.24 3.95
N GLY A 224 21.56 -0.74 3.77
CA GLY A 224 20.64 -0.41 4.86
C GLY A 224 20.09 -1.66 5.54
N GLN A 225 19.35 -1.46 6.60
CA GLN A 225 18.79 -2.55 7.41
C GLN A 225 17.27 -2.60 7.26
N LEU A 226 16.75 -3.80 7.01
CA LEU A 226 15.31 -4.08 7.03
C LEU A 226 14.99 -4.65 8.43
N ASP A 227 14.34 -3.83 9.24
CA ASP A 227 13.97 -4.16 10.61
C ASP A 227 12.48 -4.51 10.73
N THR A 228 12.16 -5.37 11.70
CA THR A 228 10.79 -5.63 12.13
C THR A 228 10.46 -4.74 13.32
N PHE A 229 9.30 -4.05 13.30
CA PHE A 229 8.86 -3.22 14.40
C PHE A 229 7.45 -3.58 14.91
N ASP A 230 7.15 -3.26 16.18
CA ASP A 230 5.84 -3.47 16.80
C ASP A 230 4.82 -2.47 16.28
N GLN A 231 3.77 -2.96 15.61
CA GLN A 231 2.63 -2.16 15.15
C GLN A 231 1.58 -1.95 16.24
N GLY A 232 1.60 -2.76 17.30
CA GLY A 232 0.62 -2.73 18.39
C GLY A 232 0.54 -1.37 19.08
N GLU A 233 1.66 -0.63 19.17
CA GLU A 233 1.66 0.70 19.78
C GLU A 233 0.82 1.73 19.03
N PHE A 234 0.58 1.53 17.73
CA PHE A 234 -0.17 2.47 16.88
C PHE A 234 -1.67 2.19 16.80
N VAL A 235 -2.13 1.08 17.39
CA VAL A 235 -3.53 0.60 17.26
C VAL A 235 -4.23 0.35 18.61
N LYS A 236 -3.60 0.66 19.74
CA LYS A 236 -4.11 0.32 21.09
C LYS A 236 -5.52 0.80 21.40
N ASP A 237 -5.92 1.91 20.82
CA ASP A 237 -7.21 2.57 21.02
C ASP A 237 -8.15 2.40 19.81
N LEU A 238 -7.72 1.66 18.81
CA LEU A 238 -8.52 1.39 17.60
C LEU A 238 -9.22 0.04 17.76
N GLY A 239 -10.50 0.00 17.37
CA GLY A 239 -11.29 -1.24 17.36
C GLY A 239 -10.76 -2.27 16.35
N ASP A 240 -11.64 -2.87 15.57
CA ASP A 240 -11.27 -3.84 14.53
C ASP A 240 -10.46 -3.16 13.41
N HIS A 241 -9.15 -3.12 13.58
CA HIS A 241 -8.24 -2.41 12.66
C HIS A 241 -7.61 -3.32 11.60
N GLY A 242 -7.54 -4.64 11.81
CA GLY A 242 -6.97 -5.60 10.85
C GLY A 242 -5.45 -5.55 10.66
N LEU A 243 -4.72 -4.66 11.35
CA LEU A 243 -3.25 -4.64 11.27
C LEU A 243 -2.65 -5.84 11.98
N GLY A 244 -1.54 -6.34 11.43
CA GLY A 244 -0.70 -7.36 12.05
C GLY A 244 0.09 -6.80 13.24
N ASP A 245 0.69 -7.70 14.00
CA ASP A 245 1.43 -7.29 15.21
C ASP A 245 2.77 -6.63 14.85
N ALA A 246 3.37 -6.99 13.71
CA ALA A 246 4.67 -6.50 13.30
C ALA A 246 4.66 -5.94 11.87
N GLY A 247 5.24 -4.74 11.69
CA GLY A 247 5.55 -4.12 10.41
C GLY A 247 7.03 -4.26 10.06
N LEU A 248 7.39 -3.82 8.84
CA LEU A 248 8.78 -3.77 8.38
C LEU A 248 9.16 -2.33 8.03
N VAL A 249 10.40 -1.96 8.33
CA VAL A 249 10.97 -0.66 7.95
C VAL A 249 12.39 -0.86 7.44
N TYR A 250 12.68 -0.26 6.28
CA TYR A 250 14.03 -0.21 5.74
C TYR A 250 14.64 1.16 5.98
N ILE A 251 15.82 1.19 6.60
CA ILE A 251 16.53 2.42 6.94
C ILE A 251 17.91 2.41 6.27
N PRO A 252 18.13 3.26 5.25
CA PRO A 252 19.43 3.44 4.62
C PRO A 252 20.49 3.92 5.62
N PRO A 253 21.79 3.62 5.43
CA PRO A 253 22.86 4.02 6.35
C PRO A 253 22.89 5.53 6.63
N GLN A 254 22.71 6.36 5.60
CA GLN A 254 22.71 7.82 5.72
C GLN A 254 21.54 8.35 6.57
N CYS A 255 20.41 7.64 6.60
CA CYS A 255 19.24 8.03 7.39
C CYS A 255 19.37 7.70 8.87
N ARG A 256 20.42 7.00 9.30
CA ARG A 256 20.70 6.76 10.72
C ARG A 256 21.20 8.00 11.45
N ALA A 257 21.84 8.92 10.74
CA ALA A 257 22.43 10.15 11.29
C ALA A 257 21.81 11.45 10.72
N SER A 258 21.29 11.43 9.49
CA SER A 258 20.68 12.59 8.84
C SER A 258 19.23 12.79 9.27
N SER A 259 18.80 14.05 9.36
CA SER A 259 17.39 14.45 9.55
C SER A 259 16.71 14.89 8.24
N ASP A 260 17.36 14.69 7.09
CA ASP A 260 16.84 15.12 5.79
C ASP A 260 16.36 13.93 4.92
N CYS A 261 16.00 12.83 5.58
CA CYS A 261 15.46 11.67 4.88
C CYS A 261 13.96 11.84 4.62
N ARG A 262 13.55 11.35 3.47
CA ARG A 262 12.12 11.25 3.09
C ARG A 262 11.61 9.86 3.44
N VAL A 263 10.29 9.68 3.39
CA VAL A 263 9.67 8.37 3.63
C VAL A 263 8.75 7.98 2.48
N HIS A 264 8.85 6.71 2.08
CA HIS A 264 7.93 6.07 1.14
C HIS A 264 7.20 4.94 1.85
N VAL A 265 5.87 4.95 1.83
CA VAL A 265 5.05 3.88 2.41
C VAL A 265 4.64 2.91 1.31
N VAL A 266 4.86 1.62 1.52
CA VAL A 266 4.52 0.58 0.55
C VAL A 266 3.48 -0.37 1.13
N PHE A 267 2.31 -0.41 0.51
CA PHE A 267 1.20 -1.27 0.89
C PHE A 267 1.19 -2.55 0.05
N HIS A 268 1.32 -3.70 0.70
CA HIS A 268 1.27 -5.00 0.02
C HIS A 268 -0.14 -5.34 -0.49
N GLY A 269 -0.26 -6.26 -1.44
CA GLY A 269 -1.54 -6.81 -1.88
C GLY A 269 -2.09 -7.88 -0.94
N CYS A 270 -3.28 -8.42 -1.26
CA CYS A 270 -3.83 -9.57 -0.56
C CYS A 270 -2.85 -10.75 -0.62
N ALA A 271 -2.75 -11.52 0.47
CA ALA A 271 -1.86 -12.67 0.64
C ALA A 271 -0.34 -12.36 0.45
N GLN A 272 0.06 -11.09 0.47
CA GLN A 272 1.46 -10.66 0.40
C GLN A 272 1.99 -10.11 1.73
N ASN A 273 1.22 -10.20 2.81
CA ASN A 273 1.66 -9.79 4.15
C ASN A 273 2.79 -10.70 4.67
N LYS A 274 3.52 -10.22 5.68
CA LYS A 274 4.62 -10.97 6.33
C LYS A 274 4.21 -12.38 6.79
N GLY A 275 2.99 -12.55 7.27
CA GLY A 275 2.45 -13.85 7.67
C GLY A 275 2.20 -14.84 6.53
N SER A 276 2.14 -14.38 5.28
CA SER A 276 1.92 -15.22 4.10
C SER A 276 3.21 -15.54 3.34
N ILE A 277 4.08 -14.54 3.13
CA ILE A 277 5.29 -14.67 2.29
C ILE A 277 6.57 -14.16 2.96
N GLY A 278 6.57 -14.00 4.30
CA GLY A 278 7.75 -13.50 5.02
C GLY A 278 8.08 -12.06 4.62
N THR A 279 9.36 -11.79 4.40
CA THR A 279 9.86 -10.48 3.99
C THR A 279 9.93 -10.30 2.48
N THR A 280 9.54 -11.30 1.69
CA THR A 280 9.71 -11.35 0.22
C THR A 280 9.14 -10.11 -0.47
N PHE A 281 7.97 -9.60 -0.02
CA PHE A 281 7.42 -8.38 -0.61
C PHE A 281 8.35 -7.17 -0.42
N ALA A 282 8.96 -7.01 0.73
CA ALA A 282 9.91 -5.92 0.99
C ALA A 282 11.24 -6.10 0.25
N THR A 283 11.78 -7.34 0.20
CA THR A 283 13.13 -7.61 -0.33
C THR A 283 13.18 -7.76 -1.84
N ASP A 284 12.07 -8.17 -2.47
CA ASP A 284 12.11 -8.59 -3.87
C ASP A 284 11.38 -7.63 -4.84
N THR A 285 10.63 -6.66 -4.33
CA THR A 285 9.94 -5.65 -5.17
C THR A 285 10.86 -4.54 -5.72
N GLY A 286 12.14 -4.49 -5.31
CA GLY A 286 13.12 -3.57 -5.88
C GLY A 286 13.17 -2.18 -5.24
N TYR A 287 12.38 -1.89 -4.21
CA TYR A 287 12.43 -0.58 -3.54
C TYR A 287 13.75 -0.31 -2.81
N LEU A 288 14.32 -1.33 -2.15
CA LEU A 288 15.47 -1.15 -1.24
C LEU A 288 16.71 -0.60 -1.93
N PRO A 289 17.12 -1.06 -3.14
CA PRO A 289 18.27 -0.52 -3.84
C PRO A 289 18.13 0.98 -4.22
N TRP A 290 16.90 1.41 -4.54
CA TRP A 290 16.61 2.82 -4.82
C TRP A 290 16.57 3.66 -3.54
N ALA A 291 16.01 3.11 -2.48
CA ALA A 291 15.94 3.75 -1.18
C ALA A 291 17.33 4.05 -0.64
N ASP A 292 18.25 3.10 -0.78
CA ASP A 292 19.61 3.20 -0.27
C ASP A 292 20.40 4.34 -0.93
N SER A 293 20.33 4.47 -2.26
CA SER A 293 21.03 5.55 -2.97
C SER A 293 20.40 6.94 -2.85
N ASN A 294 19.16 7.04 -2.31
CA ASN A 294 18.39 8.28 -2.36
C ASN A 294 17.88 8.79 -0.99
N ALA A 295 18.49 8.35 0.11
CA ALA A 295 18.13 8.74 1.47
C ALA A 295 16.61 8.60 1.73
N LEU A 296 16.04 7.44 1.37
CA LEU A 296 14.63 7.17 1.43
C LEU A 296 14.34 6.04 2.41
N ILE A 297 13.71 6.32 3.54
CA ILE A 297 13.19 5.30 4.45
C ILE A 297 11.98 4.66 3.77
N VAL A 298 11.90 3.32 3.77
CA VAL A 298 10.73 2.61 3.23
C VAL A 298 9.99 1.91 4.35
N LEU A 299 8.75 2.30 4.56
CA LEU A 299 7.86 1.72 5.56
C LEU A 299 6.91 0.71 4.88
N PHE A 300 6.88 -0.52 5.39
CA PHE A 300 6.00 -1.59 4.94
C PHE A 300 5.06 -2.00 6.08
N PRO A 301 3.98 -1.27 6.33
CA PRO A 301 3.01 -1.67 7.33
C PRO A 301 2.29 -2.95 6.88
N GLN A 302 1.80 -3.72 7.86
CA GLN A 302 1.29 -5.07 7.62
C GLN A 302 -0.13 -5.24 8.14
N VAL A 303 -0.98 -5.88 7.35
CA VAL A 303 -2.30 -6.35 7.80
C VAL A 303 -2.27 -7.85 8.05
N LYS A 304 -3.19 -8.36 8.87
CA LYS A 304 -3.28 -9.78 9.24
C LYS A 304 -4.55 -10.43 8.72
N ARG A 305 -4.53 -11.75 8.67
CA ARG A 305 -5.73 -12.54 8.39
C ARG A 305 -6.71 -12.43 9.55
N MET A 306 -7.99 -12.29 9.21
CA MET A 306 -9.10 -12.28 10.15
C MET A 306 -10.36 -12.89 9.47
N PRO A 307 -11.39 -13.28 10.22
CA PRO A 307 -12.57 -13.93 9.61
C PRO A 307 -13.22 -13.12 8.49
N ALA A 308 -13.31 -11.80 8.63
CA ALA A 308 -13.85 -10.89 7.61
C ALA A 308 -12.84 -10.59 6.48
N ASN A 309 -11.56 -10.95 6.65
CA ASN A 309 -10.47 -10.68 5.72
C ASN A 309 -9.45 -11.85 5.71
N PRO A 310 -9.83 -13.02 5.16
CA PRO A 310 -8.99 -14.23 5.21
C PRO A 310 -7.72 -14.13 4.35
N GLN A 311 -7.66 -13.16 3.43
CA GLN A 311 -6.51 -12.93 2.54
C GLN A 311 -5.57 -11.83 3.04
N ALA A 312 -5.79 -11.27 4.24
CA ALA A 312 -5.01 -10.16 4.76
C ALA A 312 -4.86 -9.00 3.74
N CYS A 313 -5.97 -8.57 3.17
CA CYS A 313 -6.04 -7.41 2.30
C CYS A 313 -6.10 -6.12 3.12
N TRP A 314 -5.56 -5.01 2.61
CA TRP A 314 -5.88 -3.67 3.12
C TRP A 314 -7.38 -3.40 2.97
N ASP A 315 -7.95 -2.56 3.83
CA ASP A 315 -9.38 -2.27 3.80
C ASP A 315 -9.71 -1.29 2.66
N TRP A 316 -10.26 -1.85 1.60
CA TRP A 316 -10.75 -1.10 0.45
C TRP A 316 -12.27 -1.30 0.20
N TRP A 317 -12.95 -2.10 1.06
CA TRP A 317 -14.38 -2.38 0.97
C TRP A 317 -15.15 -2.18 2.29
N GLY A 318 -14.52 -1.64 3.35
CA GLY A 318 -15.17 -1.25 4.59
C GLY A 318 -15.33 -2.36 5.63
N TYR A 319 -14.44 -3.34 5.70
CA TYR A 319 -14.50 -4.37 6.73
C TYR A 319 -14.09 -3.86 8.12
N THR A 320 -13.36 -2.76 8.20
CA THR A 320 -13.03 -2.08 9.46
C THR A 320 -14.07 -1.03 9.87
N GLY A 321 -15.06 -0.76 9.01
CA GLY A 321 -16.14 0.19 9.30
C GLY A 321 -16.36 1.23 8.21
N ARG A 322 -17.32 2.14 8.44
CA ARG A 322 -17.76 3.13 7.44
C ARG A 322 -16.72 4.18 7.07
N GLU A 323 -15.82 4.47 7.99
CA GLU A 323 -14.80 5.52 7.82
C GLU A 323 -13.50 5.01 7.17
N PHE A 324 -13.49 3.78 6.65
CA PHE A 324 -12.29 3.09 6.16
C PHE A 324 -11.43 3.87 5.16
N LEU A 325 -12.02 4.80 4.42
CA LEU A 325 -11.35 5.61 3.40
C LEU A 325 -11.12 7.08 3.83
N THR A 326 -11.35 7.41 5.10
CA THR A 326 -11.21 8.77 5.66
C THR A 326 -10.07 8.83 6.69
N GLN A 327 -9.76 10.04 7.19
CA GLN A 327 -8.80 10.23 8.28
C GLN A 327 -9.19 9.49 9.57
N ALA A 328 -10.47 9.12 9.73
CA ALA A 328 -10.96 8.33 10.85
C ALA A 328 -10.87 6.82 10.63
N GLY A 329 -10.43 6.37 9.47
CA GLY A 329 -10.25 4.95 9.15
C GLY A 329 -9.15 4.32 10.00
N PRO A 330 -9.40 3.18 10.69
CA PRO A 330 -8.44 2.62 11.64
C PRO A 330 -7.06 2.33 11.03
N GLN A 331 -7.00 1.84 9.80
CA GLN A 331 -5.73 1.56 9.11
C GLN A 331 -5.02 2.86 8.70
N ILE A 332 -5.76 3.87 8.29
CA ILE A 332 -5.24 5.19 7.93
C ILE A 332 -4.66 5.88 9.18
N ILE A 333 -5.37 5.86 10.31
CA ILE A 333 -4.88 6.38 11.59
C ILE A 333 -3.57 5.71 11.99
N ALA A 334 -3.51 4.38 11.93
CA ALA A 334 -2.34 3.63 12.36
C ALA A 334 -1.10 3.97 11.51
N VAL A 335 -1.24 4.02 10.17
CA VAL A 335 -0.15 4.39 9.26
C VAL A 335 0.27 5.85 9.47
N ARG A 336 -0.68 6.75 9.71
CA ARG A 336 -0.38 8.16 10.05
C ARG A 336 0.46 8.26 11.31
N ARG A 337 0.11 7.54 12.37
CA ARG A 337 0.87 7.49 13.62
C ARG A 337 2.29 6.92 13.44
N MET A 338 2.46 5.92 12.55
CA MET A 338 3.79 5.40 12.20
C MET A 338 4.64 6.49 11.51
N LEU A 339 4.07 7.25 10.59
CA LEU A 339 4.75 8.37 9.93
C LEU A 339 5.11 9.48 10.93
N GLU A 340 4.22 9.82 11.84
CA GLU A 340 4.47 10.79 12.91
C GLU A 340 5.60 10.33 13.85
N ARG A 341 5.70 9.02 14.15
CA ARG A 341 6.81 8.46 14.89
C ARG A 341 8.14 8.61 14.12
N LEU A 342 8.15 8.30 12.83
CA LEU A 342 9.35 8.48 12.01
C LEU A 342 9.76 9.96 11.89
N ALA A 343 8.79 10.88 11.91
CA ALA A 343 9.03 12.32 11.84
C ALA A 343 9.42 12.94 13.19
N ALA A 344 9.20 12.25 14.30
CA ALA A 344 9.53 12.76 15.63
C ALA A 344 11.03 13.02 15.78
N PRO A 345 11.43 14.05 16.57
CA PRO A 345 12.82 14.30 16.91
C PRO A 345 13.44 13.07 17.58
N ARG A 346 14.66 12.74 17.19
CA ARG A 346 15.40 11.65 17.82
C ARG A 346 15.58 11.88 19.30
N SER A 347 15.18 10.93 20.12
CA SER A 347 15.47 10.96 21.54
C SER A 347 16.99 10.92 21.73
N MET A 348 17.55 11.93 22.39
CA MET A 348 18.96 11.89 22.83
C MET A 348 19.06 10.79 23.89
N ILE A 349 19.75 9.70 23.54
CA ILE A 349 20.10 8.62 24.48
C ILE A 349 21.31 9.04 25.29
#